data_109075a4f439f4e0ada4ce91f754fbf4
#
_entry.id   109075a4f439f4e0ada4ce91f754fbf4
#
_cell.length_a   1.000
_cell.length_b   1.000
_cell.length_c   1.000
_cell.angle_alpha   90.00
_cell.angle_beta   90.00
_cell.angle_gamma   90.00
#
_symmetry.space_group_name_H-M   'P 1'
#
loop_
_entity.id
_entity.type
_entity.pdbx_description
1 polymer ?
#
loop_
_entity_poly.entity_id
_entity_poly.type
_entity_poly.pdbx_seq_one_letter_code
_entity_poly.pdbx_strand_id
1 'polypeptide(L)'
;MPKRSIHAVTAAAALACLAAFGTTPISASSAAAQAAEPRPAAPRFVPGACPKPPEPIEALRKARCGFLEVPENRSRSGGRTIKLAVAVIPAAAEKPSEDPVVFMAGGPGADTFDDIPFLMDSGLNKDRELIVMAQRGNLYDRPNLSCPEVDRFNAQAVGLGYDSQRAEQLMLKAVKDCRGRLTAAGVDLSAYNTTENAADFADLRKALDIPRWNVYGYSYGSNLALTYLRLHPEGIRAVAIDSVTPPQVTTLPWGWGSAAEGIHNIFKACAAQPACKDRYPDLPRLLTEQVRELEAHPLTLNATPSSGGKPVKVVLDGGALLNLIVALTPRPKDIPAALDELSRGNPKRFARARAAGSVQNVGAFAHGLTNSIACGEWAPGHSESDVLKAGRKAFPGWPDTVLAQAPQLPFQYPACGIWNVPDRAKVQRVATVSSVPVLVVSGTFDVKTGASWAKGVARNLSRSTAVQVPGIGHWVVPQSPCAQRVLASFFARPTAPDTSCVNGLEPEPFTITPK
;
A
#
# COMPACT_ATOMS: atom_id res chain seq x y z
N MET A 1 -5.71 28.80 -54.51
CA MET A 1 -5.11 28.88 -55.87
C MET A 1 -3.62 29.10 -55.71
N PRO A 2 -2.70 28.46 -56.52
CA PRO A 2 -2.95 27.45 -57.54
C PRO A 2 -2.28 26.08 -57.28
N LYS A 3 -2.80 25.16 -58.04
CA LYS A 3 -2.41 23.79 -58.39
C LYS A 3 -1.10 23.69 -59.21
N ARG A 4 -0.44 22.50 -59.20
CA ARG A 4 0.12 21.76 -60.35
C ARG A 4 0.80 20.50 -59.81
N SER A 5 0.33 19.30 -60.06
CA SER A 5 0.29 18.42 -61.27
C SER A 5 1.59 17.66 -61.51
N ILE A 6 1.57 16.38 -61.24
CA ILE A 6 1.76 15.15 -62.06
C ILE A 6 2.98 15.13 -62.99
N HIS A 7 3.83 14.07 -62.90
CA HIS A 7 4.23 13.27 -64.07
C HIS A 7 4.69 11.85 -63.66
N ALA A 8 3.98 10.88 -64.21
CA ALA A 8 4.36 9.46 -64.29
C ALA A 8 5.22 9.27 -65.54
N VAL A 9 6.21 8.38 -65.48
CA VAL A 9 6.84 7.81 -66.68
C VAL A 9 6.99 6.30 -66.44
N THR A 10 6.24 5.56 -67.23
CA THR A 10 6.40 4.12 -67.52
C THR A 10 7.41 3.91 -68.64
N ALA A 11 8.26 2.91 -68.55
CA ALA A 11 8.84 2.24 -69.70
C ALA A 11 9.16 0.78 -69.39
N ALA A 12 8.52 -0.07 -70.16
CA ALA A 12 8.79 -1.50 -70.27
C ALA A 12 9.75 -1.76 -71.40
N ALA A 13 10.61 -2.74 -71.31
CA ALA A 13 11.15 -3.48 -72.44
C ALA A 13 11.69 -4.86 -72.04
N ALA A 14 11.48 -5.79 -72.93
CA ALA A 14 11.38 -7.23 -72.81
C ALA A 14 12.68 -8.01 -73.11
N LEU A 15 12.66 -9.25 -72.66
CA LEU A 15 13.24 -10.54 -73.19
C LEU A 15 14.64 -10.61 -73.79
N ALA A 16 15.43 -11.54 -73.23
CA ALA A 16 16.10 -12.59 -74.01
C ALA A 16 16.55 -13.75 -73.08
N CYS A 17 16.06 -14.95 -73.43
CA CYS A 17 16.48 -16.24 -72.87
C CYS A 17 17.89 -16.64 -73.35
N LEU A 18 18.72 -17.16 -72.44
CA LEU A 18 19.79 -18.12 -72.79
C LEU A 18 19.96 -19.11 -71.61
N ALA A 19 19.70 -20.36 -71.89
CA ALA A 19 19.91 -21.49 -70.99
C ALA A 19 21.41 -21.85 -70.93
N ALA A 20 21.95 -21.92 -69.73
CA ALA A 20 23.24 -22.56 -69.48
C ALA A 20 23.05 -23.49 -68.25
N PHE A 21 23.13 -24.80 -68.50
CA PHE A 21 23.17 -25.84 -67.47
C PHE A 21 24.51 -25.74 -66.73
N GLY A 22 24.46 -25.26 -65.49
CA GLY A 22 25.58 -25.29 -64.56
C GLY A 22 25.18 -26.10 -63.32
N THR A 23 25.81 -27.26 -63.15
CA THR A 23 25.73 -28.07 -61.95
C THR A 23 26.33 -27.32 -60.76
N THR A 24 25.52 -26.81 -59.85
CA THR A 24 25.98 -26.27 -58.57
C THR A 24 25.93 -27.37 -57.51
N PRO A 25 26.95 -27.51 -56.64
CA PRO A 25 26.90 -28.44 -55.53
C PRO A 25 25.89 -27.92 -54.46
N ILE A 26 25.04 -28.83 -54.03
CA ILE A 26 24.10 -28.60 -52.91
C ILE A 26 24.97 -28.46 -51.64
N SER A 27 25.21 -27.24 -51.22
CA SER A 27 25.72 -26.96 -49.87
C SER A 27 24.59 -27.27 -48.85
N ALA A 28 24.76 -28.38 -48.15
CA ALA A 28 23.91 -28.67 -46.97
C ALA A 28 24.09 -27.56 -45.93
N SER A 29 23.16 -26.64 -45.90
CA SER A 29 23.05 -25.64 -44.83
C SER A 29 22.69 -26.39 -43.54
N SER A 30 23.69 -26.63 -42.69
CA SER A 30 23.44 -27.10 -41.33
C SER A 30 22.63 -26.02 -40.61
N ALA A 31 21.30 -26.22 -40.50
CA ALA A 31 20.47 -25.46 -39.58
C ALA A 31 21.02 -25.75 -38.17
N ALA A 32 21.84 -24.84 -37.66
CA ALA A 32 22.18 -24.84 -36.25
C ALA A 32 20.86 -24.76 -35.48
N ALA A 33 20.52 -25.86 -34.80
CA ALA A 33 19.41 -25.86 -33.87
C ALA A 33 19.70 -24.75 -32.84
N GLN A 34 18.98 -23.64 -32.95
CA GLN A 34 18.95 -22.63 -31.87
C GLN A 34 18.48 -23.36 -30.63
N ALA A 35 19.39 -23.53 -29.66
CA ALA A 35 19.06 -24.05 -28.36
C ALA A 35 17.91 -23.17 -27.83
N ALA A 36 16.72 -23.77 -27.62
CA ALA A 36 15.59 -23.08 -27.07
C ALA A 36 16.04 -22.52 -25.72
N GLU A 37 15.96 -21.20 -25.57
CA GLU A 37 16.23 -20.57 -24.28
C GLU A 37 15.39 -21.26 -23.20
N PRO A 38 15.97 -21.60 -22.05
CA PRO A 38 15.23 -22.29 -20.99
C PRO A 38 14.01 -21.45 -20.62
N ARG A 39 12.81 -22.00 -20.81
CA ARG A 39 11.58 -21.37 -20.35
C ARG A 39 11.68 -21.15 -18.84
N PRO A 40 11.21 -20.01 -18.32
CA PRO A 40 11.09 -19.81 -16.87
C PRO A 40 10.39 -21.01 -16.25
N ALA A 41 10.89 -21.50 -15.12
CA ALA A 41 10.24 -22.59 -14.39
C ALA A 41 8.77 -22.23 -14.13
N ALA A 42 7.86 -23.17 -14.38
CA ALA A 42 6.44 -22.94 -14.11
C ALA A 42 6.22 -22.64 -12.62
N PRO A 43 5.37 -21.66 -12.27
CA PRO A 43 5.03 -21.37 -10.89
C PRO A 43 4.56 -22.61 -10.14
N ARG A 44 5.05 -22.83 -8.92
CA ARG A 44 4.69 -24.00 -8.12
C ARG A 44 4.62 -23.67 -6.63
N PHE A 45 3.67 -24.27 -5.93
CA PHE A 45 3.64 -24.26 -4.47
C PHE A 45 4.47 -25.43 -3.93
N VAL A 46 5.47 -25.10 -3.09
CA VAL A 46 6.34 -26.08 -2.45
C VAL A 46 6.02 -26.09 -0.95
N PRO A 47 5.43 -27.17 -0.42
CA PRO A 47 5.14 -27.29 1.00
C PRO A 47 6.41 -27.12 1.87
N GLY A 48 6.25 -26.51 3.04
CA GLY A 48 7.36 -26.24 3.95
C GLY A 48 6.89 -25.77 5.32
N ALA A 49 7.85 -25.41 6.17
CA ALA A 49 7.54 -24.89 7.50
C ALA A 49 6.84 -23.54 7.42
N CYS A 50 5.91 -23.30 8.34
CA CYS A 50 5.29 -21.99 8.49
C CYS A 50 6.29 -20.91 8.91
N PRO A 51 6.10 -19.64 8.53
CA PRO A 51 6.82 -18.52 9.09
C PRO A 51 6.78 -18.52 10.61
N LYS A 52 7.86 -18.02 11.22
CA LYS A 52 8.01 -17.91 12.67
C LYS A 52 8.13 -16.43 13.04
N PRO A 53 7.01 -15.71 13.15
CA PRO A 53 7.04 -14.32 13.61
C PRO A 53 7.54 -14.25 15.07
N PRO A 54 8.08 -13.08 15.51
CA PRO A 54 8.55 -12.88 16.87
C PRO A 54 7.47 -13.20 17.92
N GLU A 55 6.23 -12.77 17.68
CA GLU A 55 5.08 -13.15 18.48
C GLU A 55 4.38 -14.36 17.83
N PRO A 56 4.20 -15.46 18.56
CA PRO A 56 3.58 -16.67 18.02
C PRO A 56 2.14 -16.44 17.55
N ILE A 57 1.85 -16.81 16.30
CA ILE A 57 0.50 -16.75 15.73
C ILE A 57 -0.13 -18.15 15.81
N GLU A 58 -1.14 -18.30 16.65
CA GLU A 58 -1.78 -19.60 16.92
C GLU A 58 -2.38 -20.23 15.65
N ALA A 59 -2.97 -19.41 14.75
CA ALA A 59 -3.55 -19.88 13.49
C ALA A 59 -2.53 -20.62 12.61
N LEU A 60 -1.24 -20.27 12.68
CA LEU A 60 -0.19 -20.90 11.88
C LEU A 60 0.10 -22.35 12.33
N ARG A 61 -0.26 -22.76 13.55
CA ARG A 61 -0.07 -24.13 14.02
C ARG A 61 -0.91 -25.16 13.27
N LYS A 62 -2.05 -24.73 12.73
CA LYS A 62 -2.98 -25.56 11.98
C LYS A 62 -2.92 -25.31 10.48
N ALA A 63 -2.13 -24.32 10.05
CA ALA A 63 -2.02 -23.91 8.66
C ALA A 63 -1.16 -24.89 7.84
N ARG A 64 -1.51 -25.06 6.57
CA ARG A 64 -0.65 -25.66 5.55
C ARG A 64 0.23 -24.57 4.96
N CYS A 65 1.52 -24.60 5.26
CA CYS A 65 2.47 -23.58 4.83
C CYS A 65 3.42 -24.06 3.75
N GLY A 66 4.12 -23.12 3.12
CA GLY A 66 5.14 -23.37 2.11
C GLY A 66 5.54 -22.10 1.40
N PHE A 67 6.09 -22.28 0.20
CA PHE A 67 6.52 -21.19 -0.65
C PHE A 67 5.90 -21.31 -2.04
N LEU A 68 5.42 -20.20 -2.57
CA LEU A 68 5.20 -20.06 -4.00
C LEU A 68 6.54 -19.72 -4.66
N GLU A 69 7.02 -20.55 -5.58
CA GLU A 69 8.20 -20.30 -6.39
C GLU A 69 7.78 -19.70 -7.72
N VAL A 70 8.28 -18.47 -8.02
CA VAL A 70 7.96 -17.71 -9.23
C VAL A 70 9.21 -17.04 -9.79
N PRO A 71 9.26 -16.67 -11.09
CA PRO A 71 10.32 -15.84 -11.63
C PRO A 71 10.39 -14.49 -10.89
N GLU A 72 11.61 -14.03 -10.55
CA GLU A 72 11.78 -12.67 -9.99
C GLU A 72 11.28 -11.61 -10.98
N ASN A 73 11.66 -11.75 -12.25
CA ASN A 73 11.27 -10.84 -13.32
C ASN A 73 10.73 -11.66 -14.50
N ARG A 74 9.40 -11.60 -14.72
CA ARG A 74 8.74 -12.37 -15.79
C ARG A 74 9.09 -11.91 -17.19
N SER A 75 9.69 -10.71 -17.34
CA SER A 75 10.16 -10.22 -18.64
C SER A 75 11.54 -10.74 -19.05
N ARG A 76 12.24 -11.48 -18.16
CA ARG A 76 13.58 -12.03 -18.41
C ARG A 76 13.52 -13.55 -18.46
N SER A 77 13.88 -14.14 -19.61
CA SER A 77 14.08 -15.59 -19.73
C SER A 77 15.32 -16.01 -18.92
N GLY A 78 15.24 -17.17 -18.23
CA GLY A 78 16.37 -17.70 -17.45
C GLY A 78 16.76 -16.90 -16.20
N GLY A 79 15.89 -15.97 -15.75
CA GLY A 79 16.12 -15.17 -14.56
C GLY A 79 16.00 -15.97 -13.24
N ARG A 80 16.35 -15.31 -12.13
CA ARG A 80 16.26 -15.89 -10.80
C ARG A 80 14.82 -16.25 -10.44
N THR A 81 14.62 -17.37 -9.74
CA THR A 81 13.38 -17.73 -9.06
C THR A 81 13.39 -17.16 -7.64
N ILE A 82 12.30 -16.57 -7.21
CA ILE A 82 12.06 -16.10 -5.85
C ILE A 82 11.04 -16.98 -5.14
N LYS A 83 11.01 -16.93 -3.81
CA LYS A 83 10.13 -17.72 -2.97
C LYS A 83 9.30 -16.82 -2.10
N LEU A 84 7.98 -16.89 -2.25
CA LEU A 84 7.01 -16.10 -1.50
C LEU A 84 6.36 -16.98 -0.45
N ALA A 85 6.39 -16.55 0.81
CA ALA A 85 5.84 -17.31 1.92
C ALA A 85 4.31 -17.36 1.84
N VAL A 86 3.74 -18.56 2.04
CA VAL A 86 2.30 -18.82 1.96
C VAL A 86 1.85 -19.60 3.18
N ALA A 87 0.68 -19.23 3.73
CA ALA A 87 -0.06 -20.02 4.69
C ALA A 87 -1.52 -20.17 4.23
N VAL A 88 -2.02 -21.41 4.24
CA VAL A 88 -3.43 -21.74 4.04
C VAL A 88 -4.00 -22.14 5.39
N ILE A 89 -4.80 -21.26 5.97
CA ILE A 89 -5.40 -21.42 7.30
C ILE A 89 -6.77 -22.07 7.11
N PRO A 90 -7.05 -23.20 7.78
CA PRO A 90 -8.31 -23.91 7.61
C PRO A 90 -9.50 -23.08 8.08
N ALA A 91 -10.65 -23.33 7.48
CA ALA A 91 -11.91 -22.80 7.97
C ALA A 91 -12.23 -23.35 9.37
N ALA A 92 -12.94 -22.55 10.16
CA ALA A 92 -13.46 -22.99 11.47
C ALA A 92 -14.68 -23.92 11.32
N ALA A 93 -15.44 -23.80 10.24
CA ALA A 93 -16.61 -24.64 9.94
C ALA A 93 -16.21 -26.08 9.59
N GLU A 94 -16.98 -27.06 10.02
CA GLU A 94 -16.80 -28.47 9.65
C GLU A 94 -17.03 -28.73 8.15
N LYS A 95 -17.89 -27.94 7.53
CA LYS A 95 -18.20 -28.00 6.09
C LYS A 95 -17.93 -26.62 5.47
N PRO A 96 -16.68 -26.33 5.13
CA PRO A 96 -16.32 -25.03 4.56
C PRO A 96 -16.87 -24.86 3.14
N SER A 97 -17.05 -23.62 2.73
CA SER A 97 -17.30 -23.26 1.34
C SER A 97 -16.04 -23.51 0.50
N GLU A 98 -16.23 -23.93 -0.77
CA GLU A 98 -15.13 -24.27 -1.68
C GLU A 98 -14.40 -23.07 -2.29
N ASP A 99 -14.82 -21.85 -1.96
CA ASP A 99 -14.27 -20.60 -2.47
C ASP A 99 -13.50 -19.84 -1.37
N PRO A 100 -12.21 -20.14 -1.15
CA PRO A 100 -11.42 -19.52 -0.09
C PRO A 100 -11.30 -18.00 -0.25
N VAL A 101 -10.85 -17.33 0.82
CA VAL A 101 -10.49 -15.91 0.80
C VAL A 101 -8.98 -15.78 0.74
N VAL A 102 -8.46 -15.08 -0.26
CA VAL A 102 -7.05 -14.67 -0.30
C VAL A 102 -6.93 -13.22 0.19
N PHE A 103 -5.96 -12.99 1.07
CA PHE A 103 -5.71 -11.68 1.68
C PHE A 103 -4.54 -10.96 1.02
N MET A 104 -4.69 -9.64 0.83
CA MET A 104 -3.68 -8.73 0.30
C MET A 104 -3.44 -7.60 1.30
N ALA A 105 -2.28 -7.62 1.96
CA ALA A 105 -1.92 -6.67 3.01
C ALA A 105 -1.70 -5.25 2.51
N GLY A 106 -1.77 -4.30 3.43
CA GLY A 106 -1.41 -2.90 3.22
C GLY A 106 0.10 -2.65 3.12
N GLY A 107 0.52 -1.43 3.30
CA GLY A 107 1.89 -0.94 3.19
C GLY A 107 2.07 -0.03 1.99
N PRO A 108 2.80 -0.43 0.91
CA PRO A 108 3.46 -1.72 0.67
C PRO A 108 4.64 -1.99 1.60
N GLY A 109 4.92 -3.26 1.85
CA GLY A 109 6.08 -3.69 2.65
C GLY A 109 5.79 -4.02 4.12
N ALA A 110 4.54 -3.86 4.60
CA ALA A 110 4.13 -4.36 5.91
C ALA A 110 4.15 -5.90 5.94
N ASP A 111 4.42 -6.46 7.10
CA ASP A 111 4.37 -7.92 7.26
C ASP A 111 2.94 -8.43 7.14
N THR A 112 2.69 -9.22 6.12
CA THR A 112 1.37 -9.80 5.85
C THR A 112 0.93 -10.80 6.93
N PHE A 113 1.88 -11.46 7.59
CA PHE A 113 1.58 -12.47 8.61
C PHE A 113 1.17 -11.84 9.95
N ASP A 114 1.67 -10.65 10.27
CA ASP A 114 1.25 -9.89 11.46
C ASP A 114 -0.23 -9.49 11.42
N ASP A 115 -0.84 -9.47 10.23
CA ASP A 115 -2.27 -9.18 10.06
C ASP A 115 -3.18 -10.39 10.41
N ILE A 116 -2.65 -11.62 10.47
CA ILE A 116 -3.44 -12.84 10.67
C ILE A 116 -4.32 -12.78 11.93
N PRO A 117 -3.86 -12.35 13.11
CA PRO A 117 -4.73 -12.27 14.29
C PRO A 117 -5.97 -11.39 14.05
N PHE A 118 -5.81 -10.23 13.42
CA PHE A 118 -6.91 -9.33 13.09
C PHE A 118 -7.90 -9.92 12.07
N LEU A 119 -7.39 -10.70 11.10
CA LEU A 119 -8.21 -11.39 10.12
C LEU A 119 -9.04 -12.51 10.77
N MET A 120 -8.42 -13.25 11.71
CA MET A 120 -9.08 -14.30 12.48
C MET A 120 -10.17 -13.72 13.38
N ASP A 121 -9.86 -12.64 14.12
CA ASP A 121 -10.82 -11.94 14.98
C ASP A 121 -11.98 -11.32 14.18
N SER A 122 -11.73 -10.96 12.92
CA SER A 122 -12.76 -10.49 11.98
C SER A 122 -13.60 -11.63 11.39
N GLY A 123 -13.30 -12.89 11.70
CA GLY A 123 -14.06 -14.06 11.27
C GLY A 123 -13.87 -14.44 9.80
N LEU A 124 -12.79 -14.01 9.14
CA LEU A 124 -12.57 -14.29 7.71
C LEU A 124 -12.40 -15.78 7.41
N ASN A 125 -11.92 -16.57 8.37
CA ASN A 125 -11.82 -18.01 8.22
C ASN A 125 -13.02 -18.79 8.79
N LYS A 126 -14.11 -18.12 9.15
CA LYS A 126 -15.26 -18.78 9.78
C LYS A 126 -15.81 -19.91 8.89
N ASP A 127 -16.16 -19.58 7.67
CA ASP A 127 -16.84 -20.46 6.73
C ASP A 127 -15.98 -20.83 5.51
N ARG A 128 -14.76 -20.30 5.38
CA ARG A 128 -13.84 -20.47 4.25
C ARG A 128 -12.41 -20.59 4.71
N GLU A 129 -11.57 -21.30 3.94
CA GLU A 129 -10.13 -21.19 4.14
C GLU A 129 -9.66 -19.75 3.92
N LEU A 130 -8.72 -19.32 4.73
CA LEU A 130 -8.02 -18.04 4.59
C LEU A 130 -6.61 -18.29 4.05
N ILE A 131 -6.31 -17.72 2.89
CA ILE A 131 -5.00 -17.82 2.25
C ILE A 131 -4.26 -16.51 2.46
N VAL A 132 -3.09 -16.60 3.06
CA VAL A 132 -2.18 -15.48 3.30
C VAL A 132 -0.89 -15.74 2.54
N MET A 133 -0.52 -14.83 1.65
CA MET A 133 0.76 -14.86 0.93
C MET A 133 1.49 -13.54 1.16
N ALA A 134 2.75 -13.62 1.53
CA ALA A 134 3.63 -12.46 1.55
C ALA A 134 3.72 -11.82 0.15
N GLN A 135 3.63 -10.50 0.08
CA GLN A 135 3.92 -9.79 -1.17
C GLN A 135 5.41 -9.91 -1.46
N ARG A 136 5.78 -10.04 -2.77
CA ARG A 136 7.18 -10.22 -3.16
C ARG A 136 8.12 -9.23 -2.47
N GLY A 137 9.15 -9.76 -1.83
CA GLY A 137 10.12 -8.98 -1.07
C GLY A 137 9.75 -8.73 0.38
N ASN A 138 8.64 -9.24 0.90
CA ASN A 138 8.31 -9.15 2.32
C ASN A 138 9.19 -10.07 3.17
N LEU A 139 9.05 -9.99 4.50
CA LEU A 139 9.97 -10.53 5.51
C LEU A 139 10.34 -11.99 5.34
N TYR A 140 9.38 -12.86 5.06
CA TYR A 140 9.58 -14.31 5.00
C TYR A 140 9.90 -14.80 3.59
N ASP A 141 10.00 -13.89 2.65
CA ASP A 141 10.35 -14.19 1.27
C ASP A 141 11.85 -14.37 1.06
N ARG A 142 12.21 -14.93 -0.08
CA ARG A 142 13.61 -15.09 -0.50
C ARG A 142 13.77 -14.61 -1.93
N PRO A 143 14.43 -13.43 -2.12
CA PRO A 143 14.96 -12.52 -1.10
C PRO A 143 13.85 -11.72 -0.42
N ASN A 144 14.11 -11.22 0.82
CA ASN A 144 13.35 -10.15 1.42
C ASN A 144 14.04 -8.79 1.14
N LEU A 145 13.24 -7.72 1.10
CA LEU A 145 13.68 -6.35 0.82
C LEU A 145 13.61 -5.47 2.07
N SER A 146 13.81 -6.06 3.24
CA SER A 146 13.96 -5.26 4.47
C SER A 146 15.18 -4.35 4.37
N CYS A 147 15.10 -3.18 4.97
CA CYS A 147 16.18 -2.21 5.04
C CYS A 147 16.50 -1.86 6.50
N PRO A 148 17.27 -2.68 7.21
CA PRO A 148 17.71 -2.37 8.57
C PRO A 148 18.39 -1.00 8.70
N GLU A 149 18.93 -0.48 7.61
CA GLU A 149 19.52 0.84 7.50
C GLU A 149 18.45 1.94 7.72
N VAL A 150 17.29 1.77 7.09
CA VAL A 150 16.13 2.69 7.22
C VAL A 150 15.49 2.57 8.60
N ASP A 151 15.37 1.35 9.15
CA ASP A 151 14.84 1.16 10.50
C ASP A 151 15.70 1.86 11.56
N ARG A 152 17.04 1.75 11.45
CA ARG A 152 17.96 2.49 12.34
C ARG A 152 17.83 4.00 12.20
N PHE A 153 17.65 4.49 10.95
CA PHE A 153 17.35 5.90 10.75
C PHE A 153 16.03 6.29 11.44
N ASN A 154 14.95 5.54 11.23
CA ASN A 154 13.65 5.83 11.84
C ASN A 154 13.74 5.92 13.37
N ALA A 155 14.49 5.01 14.00
CA ALA A 155 14.74 5.04 15.44
C ALA A 155 15.49 6.31 15.90
N GLN A 156 16.40 6.82 15.09
CA GLN A 156 17.15 8.06 15.39
C GLN A 156 16.37 9.33 15.06
N ALA A 157 15.52 9.27 14.02
CA ALA A 157 14.77 10.41 13.50
C ALA A 157 13.79 11.02 14.50
N VAL A 158 13.40 10.28 15.54
CA VAL A 158 12.54 10.83 16.62
C VAL A 158 13.20 12.00 17.35
N GLY A 159 14.53 12.05 17.40
CA GLY A 159 15.34 13.12 18.01
C GLY A 159 15.75 14.24 17.06
N LEU A 160 15.23 14.25 15.83
CA LEU A 160 15.51 15.25 14.80
C LEU A 160 14.24 16.00 14.41
N GLY A 161 14.38 17.22 13.89
CA GLY A 161 13.29 17.91 13.20
C GLY A 161 12.82 17.04 12.02
N TYR A 162 11.49 16.97 11.84
CA TYR A 162 10.86 16.05 10.90
C TYR A 162 11.28 16.27 9.44
N ASP A 163 11.44 17.53 9.06
CA ASP A 163 11.84 17.97 7.72
C ASP A 163 13.26 18.58 7.68
N SER A 164 14.04 18.38 8.76
CA SER A 164 15.39 18.95 8.84
C SER A 164 16.32 18.39 7.78
N GLN A 165 17.22 19.22 7.24
CA GLN A 165 18.27 18.80 6.31
C GLN A 165 19.10 17.62 6.85
N ARG A 166 19.29 17.56 8.18
CA ARG A 166 20.00 16.44 8.81
C ARG A 166 19.21 15.15 8.73
N ALA A 167 17.89 15.19 8.92
CA ALA A 167 17.03 14.02 8.78
C ALA A 167 17.04 13.53 7.32
N GLU A 168 16.91 14.43 6.35
CA GLU A 168 16.99 14.11 4.94
C GLU A 168 18.30 13.41 4.58
N GLN A 169 19.45 14.00 4.93
CA GLN A 169 20.78 13.43 4.64
C GLN A 169 20.94 12.02 5.20
N LEU A 170 20.47 11.77 6.43
CA LEU A 170 20.55 10.46 7.06
C LEU A 170 19.61 9.45 6.40
N MET A 171 18.39 9.86 6.05
CA MET A 171 17.43 9.03 5.32
C MET A 171 17.99 8.64 3.94
N LEU A 172 18.50 9.61 3.18
CA LEU A 172 19.05 9.36 1.85
C LEU A 172 20.27 8.43 1.92
N LYS A 173 21.13 8.59 2.93
CA LYS A 173 22.23 7.65 3.19
C LYS A 173 21.69 6.24 3.47
N ALA A 174 20.71 6.09 4.33
CA ALA A 174 20.12 4.80 4.67
C ALA A 174 19.50 4.11 3.44
N VAL A 175 18.78 4.86 2.59
CA VAL A 175 18.22 4.36 1.33
C VAL A 175 19.32 3.91 0.38
N LYS A 176 20.40 4.70 0.24
CA LYS A 176 21.55 4.37 -0.60
C LYS A 176 22.22 3.08 -0.14
N ASP A 177 22.47 2.95 1.16
CA ASP A 177 23.13 1.78 1.75
C ASP A 177 22.27 0.52 1.57
N CYS A 178 20.95 0.62 1.82
CA CYS A 178 20.00 -0.49 1.60
C CYS A 178 20.00 -0.92 0.11
N ARG A 179 19.83 0.04 -0.81
CA ARG A 179 19.87 -0.25 -2.25
C ARG A 179 21.16 -0.96 -2.64
N GLY A 180 22.31 -0.42 -2.19
CA GLY A 180 23.62 -1.00 -2.46
C GLY A 180 23.73 -2.45 -2.01
N ARG A 181 23.26 -2.76 -0.80
CA ARG A 181 23.25 -4.13 -0.25
C ARG A 181 22.34 -5.07 -1.06
N LEU A 182 21.12 -4.64 -1.41
CA LEU A 182 20.19 -5.46 -2.18
C LEU A 182 20.69 -5.72 -3.59
N THR A 183 21.21 -4.70 -4.27
CA THR A 183 21.77 -4.87 -5.63
C THR A 183 23.06 -5.71 -5.63
N ALA A 184 23.91 -5.58 -4.62
CA ALA A 184 25.09 -6.45 -4.45
C ALA A 184 24.71 -7.92 -4.22
N ALA A 185 23.53 -8.17 -3.60
CA ALA A 185 22.96 -9.52 -3.49
C ALA A 185 22.26 -9.99 -4.79
N GLY A 186 22.37 -9.22 -5.86
CA GLY A 186 21.82 -9.52 -7.18
C GLY A 186 20.29 -9.35 -7.28
N VAL A 187 19.64 -8.61 -6.38
CA VAL A 187 18.20 -8.34 -6.44
C VAL A 187 17.87 -7.42 -7.61
N ASP A 188 16.92 -7.82 -8.46
CA ASP A 188 16.39 -6.96 -9.52
C ASP A 188 15.24 -6.09 -8.96
N LEU A 189 15.58 -4.92 -8.40
CA LEU A 189 14.61 -4.02 -7.79
C LEU A 189 13.50 -3.57 -8.75
N SER A 190 13.72 -3.63 -10.07
CA SER A 190 12.72 -3.29 -11.08
C SER A 190 11.54 -4.28 -11.14
N ALA A 191 11.75 -5.49 -10.60
CA ALA A 191 10.77 -6.57 -10.58
C ALA A 191 9.85 -6.54 -9.34
N TYR A 192 10.09 -5.63 -8.39
CA TYR A 192 9.29 -5.49 -7.17
C TYR A 192 8.27 -4.36 -7.36
N ASN A 193 7.20 -4.67 -8.06
CA ASN A 193 6.14 -3.74 -8.46
C ASN A 193 4.76 -4.39 -8.38
N THR A 194 3.70 -3.58 -8.43
CA THR A 194 2.31 -4.04 -8.24
C THR A 194 1.85 -5.00 -9.34
N THR A 195 2.32 -4.83 -10.59
CA THR A 195 1.96 -5.74 -11.69
C THR A 195 2.52 -7.15 -11.47
N GLU A 196 3.78 -7.25 -11.06
CA GLU A 196 4.42 -8.53 -10.72
C GLU A 196 3.80 -9.16 -9.48
N ASN A 197 3.46 -8.35 -8.44
CA ASN A 197 2.70 -8.84 -7.28
C ASN A 197 1.33 -9.42 -7.69
N ALA A 198 0.60 -8.76 -8.58
CA ALA A 198 -0.69 -9.25 -9.07
C ALA A 198 -0.55 -10.59 -9.80
N ALA A 199 0.51 -10.73 -10.61
CA ALA A 199 0.81 -11.99 -11.29
C ALA A 199 1.15 -13.13 -10.29
N ASP A 200 1.80 -12.83 -9.16
CA ASP A 200 2.09 -13.82 -8.12
C ASP A 200 0.82 -14.40 -7.51
N PHE A 201 -0.21 -13.58 -7.28
CA PHE A 201 -1.52 -14.08 -6.81
C PHE A 201 -2.22 -14.95 -7.88
N ALA A 202 -2.13 -14.58 -9.15
CA ALA A 202 -2.66 -15.42 -10.23
C ALA A 202 -1.96 -16.79 -10.30
N ASP A 203 -0.64 -16.79 -10.11
CA ASP A 203 0.17 -17.99 -10.08
C ASP A 203 -0.09 -18.83 -8.83
N LEU A 204 -0.28 -18.20 -7.65
CA LEU A 204 -0.64 -18.91 -6.42
C LEU A 204 -1.96 -19.66 -6.57
N ARG A 205 -2.99 -19.01 -7.12
CA ARG A 205 -4.30 -19.65 -7.33
C ARG A 205 -4.16 -20.92 -8.15
N LYS A 206 -3.38 -20.85 -9.26
CA LYS A 206 -3.13 -22.00 -10.14
C LYS A 206 -2.30 -23.08 -9.45
N ALA A 207 -1.24 -22.69 -8.72
CA ALA A 207 -0.34 -23.60 -8.03
C ALA A 207 -1.00 -24.35 -6.85
N LEU A 208 -2.11 -23.81 -6.32
CA LEU A 208 -2.94 -24.44 -5.29
C LEU A 208 -4.17 -25.18 -5.88
N ASP A 209 -4.30 -25.25 -7.23
CA ASP A 209 -5.43 -25.85 -7.94
C ASP A 209 -6.81 -25.30 -7.52
N ILE A 210 -6.86 -24.00 -7.16
CA ILE A 210 -8.08 -23.33 -6.74
C ILE A 210 -8.84 -22.82 -7.97
N PRO A 211 -10.03 -23.36 -8.29
CA PRO A 211 -10.77 -22.94 -9.48
C PRO A 211 -11.25 -21.49 -9.38
N ARG A 212 -11.69 -21.08 -8.20
CA ARG A 212 -12.07 -19.70 -7.91
C ARG A 212 -11.95 -19.37 -6.43
N TRP A 213 -11.69 -18.10 -6.13
CA TRP A 213 -11.58 -17.58 -4.77
C TRP A 213 -12.17 -16.18 -4.62
N ASN A 214 -12.24 -15.70 -3.39
CA ASN A 214 -12.56 -14.32 -3.04
C ASN A 214 -11.28 -13.60 -2.69
N VAL A 215 -11.25 -12.29 -2.95
CA VAL A 215 -10.10 -11.43 -2.63
C VAL A 215 -10.51 -10.42 -1.56
N TYR A 216 -9.69 -10.27 -0.54
CA TYR A 216 -9.81 -9.16 0.42
C TYR A 216 -8.49 -8.40 0.49
N GLY A 217 -8.53 -7.10 0.20
CA GLY A 217 -7.36 -6.23 0.26
C GLY A 217 -7.64 -4.91 0.96
N TYR A 218 -6.69 -4.44 1.79
CA TYR A 218 -6.83 -3.13 2.43
C TYR A 218 -5.65 -2.21 2.13
N SER A 219 -5.87 -0.89 2.17
CA SER A 219 -4.83 0.11 1.93
C SER A 219 -4.12 -0.14 0.59
N TYR A 220 -2.80 -0.27 0.53
CA TYR A 220 -2.09 -0.70 -0.67
C TYR A 220 -2.60 -2.06 -1.20
N GLY A 221 -2.99 -2.99 -0.31
CA GLY A 221 -3.60 -4.25 -0.72
C GLY A 221 -4.89 -4.08 -1.55
N SER A 222 -5.62 -2.99 -1.36
CA SER A 222 -6.77 -2.65 -2.21
C SER A 222 -6.35 -2.21 -3.62
N ASN A 223 -5.22 -1.49 -3.76
CA ASN A 223 -4.61 -1.16 -5.04
C ASN A 223 -4.16 -2.44 -5.76
N LEU A 224 -3.49 -3.33 -5.03
CA LEU A 224 -3.06 -4.63 -5.54
C LEU A 224 -4.25 -5.50 -5.97
N ALA A 225 -5.33 -5.55 -5.17
CA ALA A 225 -6.56 -6.29 -5.50
C ALA A 225 -7.25 -5.74 -6.76
N LEU A 226 -7.30 -4.42 -6.91
CA LEU A 226 -7.84 -3.77 -8.11
C LEU A 226 -6.95 -4.02 -9.34
N THR A 227 -5.63 -3.99 -9.18
CA THR A 227 -4.67 -4.31 -10.24
C THR A 227 -4.79 -5.78 -10.64
N TYR A 228 -4.89 -6.68 -9.66
CA TYR A 228 -5.13 -8.11 -9.87
C TYR A 228 -6.44 -8.37 -10.62
N LEU A 229 -7.53 -7.73 -10.19
CA LEU A 229 -8.84 -7.81 -10.86
C LEU A 229 -8.79 -7.33 -12.32
N ARG A 230 -8.00 -6.31 -12.61
CA ARG A 230 -7.82 -5.77 -13.97
C ARG A 230 -6.99 -6.66 -14.87
N LEU A 231 -5.90 -7.24 -14.36
CA LEU A 231 -4.91 -7.95 -15.16
C LEU A 231 -5.16 -9.48 -15.23
N HIS A 232 -5.76 -10.04 -14.18
CA HIS A 232 -5.95 -11.48 -14.01
C HIS A 232 -7.33 -11.78 -13.40
N PRO A 233 -8.44 -11.44 -14.09
CA PRO A 233 -9.80 -11.60 -13.55
C PRO A 233 -10.25 -13.06 -13.40
N GLU A 234 -9.55 -14.00 -14.05
CA GLU A 234 -9.95 -15.41 -14.10
C GLU A 234 -9.91 -16.04 -12.69
N GLY A 235 -11.01 -16.67 -12.33
CA GLY A 235 -11.16 -17.33 -11.03
C GLY A 235 -11.41 -16.39 -9.86
N ILE A 236 -11.59 -15.08 -10.08
CA ILE A 236 -12.05 -14.17 -9.06
C ILE A 236 -13.58 -14.23 -8.98
N ARG A 237 -14.12 -14.66 -7.83
CA ARG A 237 -15.55 -14.70 -7.57
C ARG A 237 -16.10 -13.37 -7.08
N ALA A 238 -15.40 -12.76 -6.14
CA ALA A 238 -15.75 -11.48 -5.53
C ALA A 238 -14.51 -10.80 -4.96
N VAL A 239 -14.53 -9.48 -4.87
CA VAL A 239 -13.44 -8.67 -4.31
C VAL A 239 -13.99 -7.75 -3.23
N ALA A 240 -13.39 -7.75 -2.05
CA ALA A 240 -13.62 -6.75 -1.02
C ALA A 240 -12.37 -5.87 -0.89
N ILE A 241 -12.55 -4.57 -0.94
CA ILE A 241 -11.49 -3.57 -0.76
C ILE A 241 -11.84 -2.64 0.39
N ASP A 242 -10.90 -2.44 1.29
CA ASP A 242 -11.03 -1.66 2.50
C ASP A 242 -9.99 -0.54 2.54
N SER A 243 -10.38 0.66 2.96
CA SER A 243 -9.45 1.80 3.04
C SER A 243 -8.70 2.02 1.73
N VAL A 244 -9.45 2.37 0.71
CA VAL A 244 -9.10 2.17 -0.70
C VAL A 244 -8.00 3.10 -1.19
N THR A 245 -6.95 2.53 -1.77
CA THR A 245 -5.94 3.23 -2.56
C THR A 245 -6.18 2.97 -4.06
N PRO A 246 -6.77 3.91 -4.81
CA PRO A 246 -7.06 3.70 -6.22
C PRO A 246 -5.78 3.56 -7.06
N PRO A 247 -5.69 2.62 -8.01
CA PRO A 247 -4.51 2.51 -8.88
C PRO A 247 -4.17 3.81 -9.65
N GLN A 248 -5.18 4.55 -10.09
CA GLN A 248 -5.01 5.79 -10.86
C GLN A 248 -4.62 7.01 -10.01
N VAL A 249 -4.53 6.86 -8.69
CA VAL A 249 -4.19 7.94 -7.76
C VAL A 249 -2.81 7.70 -7.18
N THR A 250 -1.98 8.74 -7.14
CA THR A 250 -0.71 8.69 -6.42
C THR A 250 -0.87 9.22 -5.00
N THR A 251 -0.32 8.49 -4.03
CA THR A 251 -0.39 8.89 -2.61
C THR A 251 0.54 10.05 -2.27
N LEU A 252 1.58 10.30 -3.07
CA LEU A 252 2.58 11.32 -2.74
C LEU A 252 1.99 12.74 -2.69
N PRO A 253 1.55 13.38 -3.78
CA PRO A 253 0.91 14.68 -3.68
C PRO A 253 -0.53 14.60 -3.13
N TRP A 254 -1.30 13.56 -3.45
CA TRP A 254 -2.73 13.52 -3.15
C TRP A 254 -3.05 12.97 -1.75
N GLY A 255 -2.05 12.45 -1.05
CA GLY A 255 -2.16 12.12 0.38
C GLY A 255 -2.57 13.32 1.24
N TRP A 256 -2.20 14.56 0.86
CA TRP A 256 -2.66 15.78 1.52
C TRP A 256 -4.18 15.93 1.50
N GLY A 257 -4.84 15.60 0.37
CA GLY A 257 -6.30 15.62 0.28
C GLY A 257 -6.96 14.61 1.22
N SER A 258 -6.42 13.39 1.32
CA SER A 258 -6.91 12.37 2.26
C SER A 258 -6.73 12.79 3.71
N ALA A 259 -5.55 13.35 4.06
CA ALA A 259 -5.30 13.84 5.41
C ALA A 259 -6.28 14.94 5.82
N ALA A 260 -6.51 15.92 4.93
CA ALA A 260 -7.45 17.01 5.17
C ALA A 260 -8.90 16.50 5.30
N GLU A 261 -9.32 15.57 4.42
CA GLU A 261 -10.67 14.98 4.45
C GLU A 261 -10.93 14.29 5.80
N GLY A 262 -10.03 13.41 6.22
CA GLY A 262 -10.18 12.68 7.47
C GLY A 262 -10.15 13.58 8.70
N ILE A 263 -9.20 14.52 8.78
CA ILE A 263 -9.10 15.49 9.89
C ILE A 263 -10.34 16.39 9.95
N HIS A 264 -10.80 16.89 8.81
CA HIS A 264 -12.03 17.70 8.74
C HIS A 264 -13.25 16.91 9.24
N ASN A 265 -13.39 15.66 8.84
CA ASN A 265 -14.50 14.81 9.28
C ASN A 265 -14.45 14.52 10.79
N ILE A 266 -13.26 14.32 11.38
CA ILE A 266 -13.07 14.19 12.82
C ILE A 266 -13.55 15.46 13.54
N PHE A 267 -13.11 16.63 13.09
CA PHE A 267 -13.48 17.91 13.71
C PHE A 267 -14.98 18.23 13.55
N LYS A 268 -15.53 17.94 12.37
CA LYS A 268 -16.98 18.08 12.12
C LYS A 268 -17.80 17.18 13.03
N ALA A 269 -17.38 15.94 13.24
CA ALA A 269 -18.05 15.01 14.15
C ALA A 269 -17.96 15.46 15.61
N CYS A 270 -16.82 16.01 16.05
CA CYS A 270 -16.69 16.63 17.36
C CYS A 270 -17.64 17.82 17.51
N ALA A 271 -17.70 18.71 16.54
CA ALA A 271 -18.58 19.88 16.55
C ALA A 271 -20.09 19.50 16.55
N ALA A 272 -20.45 18.29 16.11
CA ALA A 272 -21.80 17.77 16.18
C ALA A 272 -22.18 17.19 17.55
N GLN A 273 -21.20 16.87 18.41
CA GLN A 273 -21.42 16.37 19.78
C GLN A 273 -21.35 17.53 20.79
N PRO A 274 -22.41 17.86 21.53
CA PRO A 274 -22.46 19.04 22.40
C PRO A 274 -21.27 19.15 23.36
N ALA A 275 -20.94 18.08 24.09
CA ALA A 275 -19.83 18.09 25.04
C ALA A 275 -18.46 18.35 24.36
N CYS A 276 -18.26 17.82 23.15
CA CYS A 276 -17.03 18.03 22.39
C CYS A 276 -16.95 19.47 21.86
N LYS A 277 -18.05 19.97 21.29
CA LYS A 277 -18.17 21.35 20.80
C LYS A 277 -17.90 22.38 21.89
N ASP A 278 -18.51 22.19 23.06
CA ASP A 278 -18.38 23.13 24.19
C ASP A 278 -16.95 23.13 24.76
N ARG A 279 -16.29 21.99 24.72
CA ARG A 279 -14.92 21.85 25.22
C ARG A 279 -13.87 22.28 24.22
N TYR A 280 -14.07 22.01 22.92
CA TYR A 280 -13.15 22.27 21.83
C TYR A 280 -13.84 23.04 20.69
N PRO A 281 -14.13 24.34 20.89
CA PRO A 281 -15.02 25.10 20.00
C PRO A 281 -14.46 25.35 18.61
N ASP A 282 -13.12 25.36 18.42
CA ASP A 282 -12.47 25.68 17.16
C ASP A 282 -11.20 24.86 16.94
N LEU A 283 -11.37 23.56 16.68
CA LEU A 283 -10.27 22.64 16.42
C LEU A 283 -9.47 22.96 15.14
N PRO A 284 -10.07 23.44 14.03
CA PRO A 284 -9.31 23.80 12.84
C PRO A 284 -8.30 24.93 13.11
N ARG A 285 -8.73 25.98 13.83
CA ARG A 285 -7.85 27.07 14.24
C ARG A 285 -6.78 26.58 15.20
N LEU A 286 -7.17 25.82 16.21
CA LEU A 286 -6.25 25.27 17.21
C LEU A 286 -5.14 24.44 16.56
N LEU A 287 -5.47 23.52 15.64
CA LEU A 287 -4.50 22.73 14.92
C LEU A 287 -3.54 23.61 14.11
N THR A 288 -4.05 24.60 13.39
CA THR A 288 -3.24 25.50 12.58
C THR A 288 -2.25 26.30 13.43
N GLU A 289 -2.71 26.81 14.58
CA GLU A 289 -1.87 27.54 15.54
C GLU A 289 -0.77 26.62 16.10
N GLN A 290 -1.12 25.39 16.51
CA GLN A 290 -0.13 24.44 17.05
C GLN A 290 0.92 24.01 16.00
N VAL A 291 0.51 23.80 14.74
CA VAL A 291 1.47 23.48 13.66
C VAL A 291 2.43 24.64 13.44
N ARG A 292 1.93 25.88 13.37
CA ARG A 292 2.77 27.08 13.20
C ARG A 292 3.71 27.32 14.36
N GLU A 293 3.20 27.19 15.59
CA GLU A 293 3.99 27.39 16.80
C GLU A 293 5.12 26.37 16.92
N LEU A 294 4.80 25.08 16.73
CA LEU A 294 5.81 24.03 16.79
C LEU A 294 6.82 24.10 15.64
N GLU A 295 6.42 24.59 14.48
CA GLU A 295 7.34 24.76 13.36
C GLU A 295 8.30 25.93 13.61
N ALA A 296 7.81 27.03 14.17
CA ALA A 296 8.63 28.21 14.55
C ALA A 296 9.50 27.94 15.79
N HIS A 297 8.98 27.17 16.75
CA HIS A 297 9.59 26.91 18.07
C HIS A 297 9.52 25.40 18.40
N PRO A 298 10.33 24.55 17.76
CA PRO A 298 10.31 23.10 17.99
C PRO A 298 10.63 22.75 19.45
N LEU A 299 9.84 21.86 20.04
CA LEU A 299 10.05 21.37 21.39
C LEU A 299 11.05 20.21 21.38
N THR A 300 12.07 20.30 22.22
CA THR A 300 13.00 19.19 22.49
C THR A 300 12.76 18.65 23.89
N LEU A 301 12.40 17.37 23.99
CA LEU A 301 11.96 16.73 25.22
C LEU A 301 12.63 15.36 25.41
N ASN A 302 12.67 14.87 26.66
CA ASN A 302 12.93 13.46 26.95
C ASN A 302 11.59 12.77 27.23
N ALA A 303 11.27 11.72 26.47
CA ALA A 303 10.01 11.00 26.63
C ALA A 303 10.24 9.49 26.62
N THR A 304 9.51 8.79 27.48
CA THR A 304 9.47 7.30 27.49
C THR A 304 8.49 6.83 26.43
N PRO A 305 8.87 5.88 25.56
CA PRO A 305 7.94 5.27 24.59
C PRO A 305 6.67 4.74 25.25
N SER A 306 5.56 4.74 24.54
CA SER A 306 4.31 4.18 25.05
C SER A 306 4.38 2.67 25.36
N SER A 307 5.28 1.94 24.68
CA SER A 307 5.61 0.54 24.94
C SER A 307 6.52 0.31 26.16
N GLY A 308 6.94 1.40 26.87
CA GLY A 308 7.88 1.34 27.96
C GLY A 308 9.34 1.49 27.50
N GLY A 309 10.29 1.31 28.43
CA GLY A 309 11.73 1.42 28.16
C GLY A 309 12.36 2.68 28.72
N LYS A 310 13.57 3.02 28.23
CA LYS A 310 14.31 4.21 28.67
C LYS A 310 13.79 5.47 27.97
N PRO A 311 13.78 6.63 28.64
CA PRO A 311 13.51 7.89 27.99
C PRO A 311 14.47 8.16 26.84
N VAL A 312 13.95 8.67 25.72
CA VAL A 312 14.72 9.08 24.55
C VAL A 312 14.47 10.56 24.26
N LYS A 313 15.47 11.22 23.68
CA LYS A 313 15.30 12.59 23.18
C LYS A 313 14.36 12.56 21.98
N VAL A 314 13.34 13.42 22.01
CA VAL A 314 12.39 13.62 20.89
C VAL A 314 12.32 15.09 20.51
N VAL A 315 12.06 15.34 19.22
CA VAL A 315 11.74 16.67 18.69
C VAL A 315 10.30 16.64 18.19
N LEU A 316 9.53 17.64 18.63
CA LEU A 316 8.18 17.93 18.14
C LEU A 316 8.21 19.25 17.40
N ASP A 317 8.06 19.22 16.09
CA ASP A 317 7.84 20.34 15.19
C ASP A 317 6.48 20.21 14.48
N GLY A 318 6.15 21.12 13.58
CA GLY A 318 4.87 21.12 12.87
C GLY A 318 4.66 19.85 12.03
N GLY A 319 5.72 19.38 11.34
CA GLY A 319 5.69 18.17 10.54
C GLY A 319 5.50 16.90 11.40
N ALA A 320 6.19 16.82 12.53
CA ALA A 320 6.02 15.72 13.49
C ALA A 320 4.61 15.71 14.08
N LEU A 321 4.00 16.85 14.40
CA LEU A 321 2.63 16.93 14.92
C LEU A 321 1.62 16.30 13.93
N LEU A 322 1.69 16.68 12.65
CA LEU A 322 0.81 16.08 11.63
C LEU A 322 0.99 14.57 11.56
N ASN A 323 2.24 14.09 11.51
CA ASN A 323 2.53 12.67 11.41
C ASN A 323 1.98 11.89 12.61
N LEU A 324 2.05 12.50 13.81
CA LEU A 324 1.49 11.91 15.03
C LEU A 324 -0.04 11.91 15.04
N ILE A 325 -0.70 12.92 14.47
CA ILE A 325 -2.16 12.90 14.26
C ILE A 325 -2.54 11.74 13.34
N VAL A 326 -1.81 11.55 12.23
CA VAL A 326 -2.00 10.40 11.34
C VAL A 326 -1.79 9.07 12.08
N ALA A 327 -0.83 8.99 13.00
CA ALA A 327 -0.60 7.81 13.83
C ALA A 327 -1.68 7.56 14.89
N LEU A 328 -2.39 8.61 15.34
CA LEU A 328 -3.49 8.50 16.31
C LEU A 328 -4.82 8.03 15.69
N THR A 329 -4.90 7.85 14.38
CA THR A 329 -6.16 7.47 13.70
C THR A 329 -6.75 6.10 14.04
N PRO A 330 -6.06 5.14 14.67
CA PRO A 330 -6.72 4.01 15.30
C PRO A 330 -7.62 4.40 16.50
N ARG A 331 -7.39 5.59 17.09
CA ARG A 331 -8.23 6.16 18.17
C ARG A 331 -8.56 7.62 17.89
N PRO A 332 -9.31 7.92 16.82
CA PRO A 332 -9.55 9.28 16.36
C PRO A 332 -10.28 10.14 17.37
N LYS A 333 -11.04 9.53 18.29
CA LYS A 333 -11.74 10.21 19.38
C LYS A 333 -10.83 10.94 20.38
N ASP A 334 -9.55 10.57 20.43
CA ASP A 334 -8.57 11.17 21.34
C ASP A 334 -7.86 12.41 20.74
N ILE A 335 -8.02 12.66 19.44
CA ILE A 335 -7.30 13.74 18.73
C ILE A 335 -7.68 15.13 19.27
N PRO A 336 -8.97 15.49 19.48
CA PRO A 336 -9.32 16.79 20.07
C PRO A 336 -8.70 17.02 21.44
N ALA A 337 -8.74 16.02 22.31
CA ALA A 337 -8.16 16.07 23.65
C ALA A 337 -6.62 16.25 23.60
N ALA A 338 -5.95 15.53 22.69
CA ALA A 338 -4.51 15.63 22.53
C ALA A 338 -4.07 17.04 22.08
N LEU A 339 -4.82 17.65 21.16
CA LEU A 339 -4.56 19.03 20.68
C LEU A 339 -4.80 20.06 21.79
N ASP A 340 -5.85 19.90 22.57
CA ASP A 340 -6.14 20.79 23.71
C ASP A 340 -5.07 20.66 24.80
N GLU A 341 -4.62 19.45 25.14
CA GLU A 341 -3.52 19.24 26.08
C GLU A 341 -2.25 19.96 25.61
N LEU A 342 -1.91 19.82 24.33
CA LEU A 342 -0.74 20.47 23.73
C LEU A 342 -0.83 22.00 23.82
N SER A 343 -1.98 22.57 23.48
CA SER A 343 -2.21 24.02 23.52
C SER A 343 -2.11 24.63 24.91
N ARG A 344 -2.33 23.82 25.94
CA ARG A 344 -2.16 24.20 27.37
C ARG A 344 -0.75 23.93 27.89
N GLY A 345 0.22 23.70 27.00
CA GLY A 345 1.61 23.46 27.36
C GLY A 345 1.92 22.04 27.86
N ASN A 346 1.03 21.07 27.60
CA ASN A 346 1.25 19.67 27.95
C ASN A 346 1.50 18.80 26.71
N PRO A 347 2.75 18.67 26.22
CA PRO A 347 3.09 17.90 25.04
C PRO A 347 3.23 16.38 25.29
N LYS A 348 3.01 15.90 26.51
CA LYS A 348 3.37 14.54 26.95
C LYS A 348 2.80 13.44 26.05
N ARG A 349 1.55 13.58 25.60
CA ARG A 349 0.89 12.57 24.74
C ARG A 349 1.60 12.45 23.40
N PHE A 350 1.89 13.58 22.75
CA PHE A 350 2.62 13.60 21.48
C PHE A 350 4.09 13.21 21.65
N ALA A 351 4.73 13.65 22.73
CA ALA A 351 6.12 13.27 23.03
C ALA A 351 6.28 11.75 23.22
N ARG A 352 5.37 11.10 23.94
CA ARG A 352 5.36 9.64 24.11
C ARG A 352 5.08 8.90 22.79
N ALA A 353 4.15 9.40 21.99
CA ALA A 353 3.86 8.86 20.66
C ALA A 353 5.08 9.00 19.73
N ARG A 354 5.77 10.14 19.77
CA ARG A 354 7.01 10.35 19.01
C ARG A 354 8.12 9.40 19.48
N ALA A 355 8.27 9.23 20.79
CA ALA A 355 9.25 8.33 21.39
C ALA A 355 9.00 6.85 20.99
N ALA A 356 7.75 6.44 20.78
CA ALA A 356 7.44 5.09 20.33
C ALA A 356 8.12 4.76 18.98
N GLY A 357 8.34 5.75 18.12
CA GLY A 357 9.10 5.57 16.88
C GLY A 357 10.58 5.20 17.08
N SER A 358 11.14 5.33 18.29
CA SER A 358 12.51 4.88 18.60
C SER A 358 12.61 3.37 18.79
N VAL A 359 11.50 2.71 19.07
CA VAL A 359 11.44 1.25 19.26
C VAL A 359 11.09 0.63 17.91
N GLN A 360 12.11 0.28 17.15
CA GLN A 360 11.94 -0.35 15.84
C GLN A 360 12.27 -1.84 15.92
N ASN A 361 11.40 -2.66 15.37
CA ASN A 361 11.73 -4.05 15.05
C ASN A 361 12.59 -4.04 13.78
N VAL A 362 13.91 -4.00 13.94
CA VAL A 362 14.84 -3.90 12.81
C VAL A 362 14.65 -5.07 11.86
N GLY A 363 14.39 -4.76 10.60
CA GLY A 363 14.10 -5.74 9.56
C GLY A 363 12.63 -6.16 9.45
N ALA A 364 11.72 -5.61 10.27
CA ALA A 364 10.31 -5.98 10.30
C ALA A 364 9.47 -5.35 9.17
N PHE A 365 10.06 -4.47 8.37
CA PHE A 365 9.37 -3.80 7.27
C PHE A 365 10.20 -3.86 5.97
N ALA A 366 9.56 -4.21 4.88
CA ALA A 366 10.23 -4.31 3.57
C ALA A 366 10.29 -2.93 2.87
N HIS A 367 11.07 -1.99 3.43
CA HIS A 367 11.25 -0.64 2.87
C HIS A 367 11.72 -0.67 1.41
N GLY A 368 12.44 -1.71 0.99
CA GLY A 368 12.84 -1.88 -0.40
C GLY A 368 11.66 -2.08 -1.33
N LEU A 369 10.61 -2.82 -0.91
CA LEU A 369 9.37 -2.95 -1.68
C LEU A 369 8.64 -1.60 -1.74
N THR A 370 8.51 -0.89 -0.61
CA THR A 370 7.91 0.45 -0.56
C THR A 370 8.60 1.41 -1.53
N ASN A 371 9.92 1.49 -1.47
CA ASN A 371 10.69 2.37 -2.37
C ASN A 371 10.54 1.96 -3.83
N SER A 372 10.53 0.67 -4.17
CA SER A 372 10.36 0.21 -5.54
C SER A 372 8.99 0.60 -6.10
N ILE A 373 7.92 0.46 -5.32
CA ILE A 373 6.56 0.86 -5.70
C ILE A 373 6.43 2.39 -5.73
N ALA A 374 6.82 3.08 -4.67
CA ALA A 374 6.69 4.53 -4.60
C ALA A 374 7.46 5.21 -5.73
N CYS A 375 8.68 4.76 -6.01
CA CYS A 375 9.53 5.38 -7.04
C CYS A 375 9.19 4.94 -8.46
N GLY A 376 8.68 3.72 -8.65
CA GLY A 376 8.29 3.23 -9.97
C GLY A 376 6.85 3.60 -10.36
N GLU A 377 5.95 3.75 -9.39
CA GLU A 377 4.53 3.88 -9.66
C GLU A 377 3.91 5.21 -9.20
N TRP A 378 4.34 5.77 -8.04
CA TRP A 378 3.70 6.95 -7.46
C TRP A 378 4.45 8.26 -7.76
N ALA A 379 5.78 8.26 -7.73
CA ALA A 379 6.59 9.45 -7.97
C ALA A 379 6.61 9.91 -9.44
N PRO A 380 6.70 9.03 -10.48
CA PRO A 380 6.86 9.49 -11.84
C PRO A 380 5.75 10.45 -12.29
N GLY A 381 6.12 11.50 -13.02
CA GLY A 381 5.20 12.53 -13.52
C GLY A 381 4.71 13.52 -12.47
N HIS A 382 5.26 13.48 -11.27
CA HIS A 382 5.01 14.43 -10.17
C HIS A 382 6.32 14.90 -9.55
N SER A 383 6.26 15.97 -8.77
CA SER A 383 7.41 16.61 -8.15
C SER A 383 7.11 17.05 -6.71
N GLU A 384 8.13 17.47 -5.97
CA GLU A 384 7.96 18.11 -4.65
C GLU A 384 7.08 19.37 -4.73
N SER A 385 7.14 20.10 -5.86
CA SER A 385 6.27 21.27 -6.05
C SER A 385 4.79 20.89 -6.15
N ASP A 386 4.46 19.70 -6.67
CA ASP A 386 3.08 19.19 -6.70
C ASP A 386 2.61 18.80 -5.30
N VAL A 387 3.51 18.25 -4.46
CA VAL A 387 3.23 17.97 -3.04
C VAL A 387 2.93 19.27 -2.31
N LEU A 388 3.80 20.29 -2.44
CA LEU A 388 3.60 21.59 -1.81
C LEU A 388 2.29 22.25 -2.26
N LYS A 389 1.98 22.23 -3.57
CA LYS A 389 0.74 22.77 -4.12
C LYS A 389 -0.49 22.06 -3.53
N ALA A 390 -0.44 20.73 -3.44
CA ALA A 390 -1.52 19.94 -2.84
C ALA A 390 -1.66 20.25 -1.34
N GLY A 391 -0.55 20.37 -0.62
CA GLY A 391 -0.51 20.75 0.80
C GLY A 391 -1.13 22.13 1.05
N ARG A 392 -0.72 23.16 0.29
CA ARG A 392 -1.30 24.53 0.39
C ARG A 392 -2.80 24.55 0.12
N LYS A 393 -3.29 23.69 -0.79
CA LYS A 393 -4.72 23.54 -1.06
C LYS A 393 -5.45 22.85 0.10
N ALA A 394 -4.83 21.85 0.72
CA ALA A 394 -5.42 21.05 1.80
C ALA A 394 -5.46 21.81 3.12
N PHE A 395 -4.37 22.53 3.47
CA PHE A 395 -4.21 23.29 4.70
C PHE A 395 -3.70 24.70 4.42
N PRO A 396 -4.58 25.61 3.98
CA PRO A 396 -4.21 26.99 3.72
C PRO A 396 -3.62 27.66 4.97
N GLY A 397 -2.47 28.30 4.79
CA GLY A 397 -1.81 29.04 5.86
C GLY A 397 -0.92 28.21 6.79
N TRP A 398 -0.70 26.91 6.53
CA TRP A 398 0.38 26.17 7.19
C TRP A 398 1.74 26.51 6.58
N PRO A 399 2.85 26.33 7.35
CA PRO A 399 4.19 26.56 6.83
C PRO A 399 4.53 25.67 5.63
N ASP A 400 5.21 26.25 4.64
CA ASP A 400 5.62 25.51 3.44
C ASP A 400 6.59 24.35 3.76
N THR A 401 7.42 24.47 4.78
CA THR A 401 8.31 23.43 5.26
C THR A 401 7.54 22.16 5.62
N VAL A 402 6.44 22.30 6.36
CA VAL A 402 5.54 21.18 6.68
C VAL A 402 4.85 20.64 5.44
N LEU A 403 4.37 21.54 4.55
CA LEU A 403 3.55 21.17 3.38
C LEU A 403 4.36 20.58 2.22
N ALA A 404 5.67 20.80 2.17
CA ALA A 404 6.56 20.26 1.14
C ALA A 404 6.80 18.75 1.27
N GLN A 405 6.57 18.19 2.47
CA GLN A 405 6.71 16.75 2.69
C GLN A 405 5.42 16.00 2.37
N ALA A 406 5.53 14.89 1.65
CA ALA A 406 4.37 14.02 1.45
C ALA A 406 3.95 13.39 2.79
N PRO A 407 2.66 13.47 3.18
CA PRO A 407 2.18 12.77 4.37
C PRO A 407 2.58 11.30 4.33
N GLN A 408 3.11 10.75 5.42
CA GLN A 408 3.54 9.36 5.60
C GLN A 408 4.85 8.96 4.87
N LEU A 409 5.29 9.68 3.83
CA LEU A 409 6.48 9.36 3.04
C LEU A 409 7.36 10.60 2.84
N PRO A 410 7.95 11.16 3.93
CA PRO A 410 8.86 12.29 3.82
C PRO A 410 10.10 11.90 3.00
N PHE A 411 10.70 12.86 2.30
CA PHE A 411 11.91 12.71 1.49
C PHE A 411 11.79 11.69 0.34
N GLN A 412 10.57 11.29 -0.06
CA GLN A 412 10.40 10.21 -1.05
C GLN A 412 10.93 10.58 -2.44
N TYR A 413 10.79 11.84 -2.88
CA TYR A 413 11.30 12.24 -4.19
C TYR A 413 12.83 12.18 -4.29
N PRO A 414 13.61 12.77 -3.36
CA PRO A 414 15.06 12.61 -3.38
C PRO A 414 15.49 11.15 -3.15
N ALA A 415 14.76 10.38 -2.35
CA ALA A 415 15.00 8.94 -2.19
C ALA A 415 14.81 8.18 -3.51
N CYS A 416 13.83 8.57 -4.35
CA CYS A 416 13.60 7.96 -5.65
C CYS A 416 14.75 8.23 -6.64
N GLY A 417 15.40 9.37 -6.58
CA GLY A 417 16.62 9.64 -7.35
C GLY A 417 17.75 8.65 -7.05
N ILE A 418 17.85 8.20 -5.78
CA ILE A 418 18.80 7.19 -5.35
C ILE A 418 18.31 5.78 -5.71
N TRP A 419 17.04 5.46 -5.44
CA TRP A 419 16.46 4.13 -5.64
C TRP A 419 16.48 3.69 -7.10
N ASN A 420 16.20 4.60 -8.02
CA ASN A 420 16.37 4.50 -9.47
C ASN A 420 15.82 3.20 -10.07
N VAL A 421 14.51 3.03 -10.01
CA VAL A 421 13.77 1.95 -10.70
C VAL A 421 13.00 2.52 -11.90
N PRO A 422 12.66 1.69 -12.92
CA PRO A 422 11.94 2.15 -14.11
C PRO A 422 10.57 2.74 -13.78
N ASP A 423 10.19 3.78 -14.54
CA ASP A 423 8.83 4.35 -14.53
C ASP A 423 7.80 3.32 -15.01
N ARG A 424 6.84 3.02 -14.15
CA ARG A 424 5.72 2.11 -14.41
C ARG A 424 4.35 2.80 -14.30
N ALA A 425 4.35 4.12 -14.12
CA ALA A 425 3.12 4.88 -13.90
C ALA A 425 2.07 4.67 -15.01
N LYS A 426 2.48 4.63 -16.27
CA LYS A 426 1.57 4.42 -17.42
C LYS A 426 0.84 3.08 -17.37
N VAL A 427 1.48 2.02 -16.89
CA VAL A 427 0.90 0.68 -16.80
C VAL A 427 0.08 0.54 -15.52
N GLN A 428 0.55 1.13 -14.43
CA GLN A 428 -0.03 0.96 -13.10
C GLN A 428 -1.19 1.92 -12.84
N ARG A 429 -1.08 3.20 -13.21
CA ARG A 429 -2.10 4.22 -12.92
C ARG A 429 -3.30 4.14 -13.87
N VAL A 430 -3.88 2.95 -13.98
CA VAL A 430 -5.06 2.69 -14.82
C VAL A 430 -6.22 2.30 -13.91
N ALA A 431 -7.35 2.99 -14.07
CA ALA A 431 -8.57 2.67 -13.33
C ALA A 431 -9.05 1.26 -13.67
N THR A 432 -9.42 0.51 -12.64
CA THR A 432 -10.00 -0.83 -12.84
C THR A 432 -11.47 -0.70 -13.20
N VAL A 433 -11.86 -1.31 -14.33
CA VAL A 433 -13.25 -1.46 -14.76
C VAL A 433 -13.58 -2.95 -14.73
N SER A 434 -14.64 -3.33 -14.05
CA SER A 434 -15.00 -4.75 -13.90
C SER A 434 -16.49 -4.93 -13.65
N SER A 435 -17.00 -6.11 -14.02
CA SER A 435 -18.35 -6.61 -13.69
C SER A 435 -18.32 -7.69 -12.58
N VAL A 436 -17.15 -8.05 -12.06
CA VAL A 436 -17.04 -8.88 -10.85
C VAL A 436 -17.64 -8.10 -9.67
N PRO A 437 -18.43 -8.74 -8.79
CA PRO A 437 -18.93 -8.06 -7.60
C PRO A 437 -17.80 -7.51 -6.72
N VAL A 438 -17.89 -6.24 -6.31
CA VAL A 438 -16.90 -5.58 -5.45
C VAL A 438 -17.59 -4.90 -4.26
N LEU A 439 -17.16 -5.25 -3.05
CA LEU A 439 -17.47 -4.50 -1.83
C LEU A 439 -16.39 -3.44 -1.63
N VAL A 440 -16.81 -2.19 -1.48
CA VAL A 440 -15.93 -1.04 -1.26
C VAL A 440 -16.19 -0.48 0.12
N VAL A 441 -15.25 -0.66 1.06
CA VAL A 441 -15.39 -0.23 2.45
C VAL A 441 -14.48 0.97 2.73
N SER A 442 -14.98 1.97 3.43
CA SER A 442 -14.22 3.15 3.85
C SER A 442 -14.66 3.66 5.20
N GLY A 443 -13.73 4.21 5.98
CA GLY A 443 -14.01 4.90 7.24
C GLY A 443 -14.12 6.41 7.03
N THR A 444 -15.02 7.08 7.76
CA THR A 444 -15.16 8.54 7.63
C THR A 444 -13.98 9.32 8.21
N PHE A 445 -13.20 8.72 9.12
CA PHE A 445 -12.06 9.31 9.81
C PHE A 445 -10.71 8.82 9.25
N ASP A 446 -10.72 8.20 8.07
CA ASP A 446 -9.48 7.75 7.42
C ASP A 446 -8.71 8.94 6.86
N VAL A 447 -7.56 9.25 7.47
CA VAL A 447 -6.63 10.32 7.07
C VAL A 447 -5.56 9.84 6.09
N LYS A 448 -5.48 8.52 5.82
CA LYS A 448 -4.50 7.93 4.91
C LYS A 448 -5.08 7.72 3.52
N THR A 449 -6.29 7.17 3.47
CA THR A 449 -7.02 6.85 2.24
C THR A 449 -8.44 7.37 2.34
N GLY A 450 -8.61 8.66 2.09
CA GLY A 450 -9.89 9.36 2.28
C GLY A 450 -11.07 8.67 1.60
N ALA A 451 -12.23 8.75 2.21
CA ALA A 451 -13.45 8.11 1.73
C ALA A 451 -13.86 8.55 0.31
N SER A 452 -13.42 9.72 -0.14
CA SER A 452 -13.59 10.21 -1.52
C SER A 452 -12.92 9.31 -2.54
N TRP A 453 -11.79 8.67 -2.20
CA TRP A 453 -11.11 7.72 -3.08
C TRP A 453 -11.95 6.46 -3.30
N ALA A 454 -12.55 5.92 -2.24
CA ALA A 454 -13.45 4.78 -2.31
C ALA A 454 -14.66 5.06 -3.23
N LYS A 455 -15.29 6.25 -3.08
CA LYS A 455 -16.36 6.71 -3.98
C LYS A 455 -15.89 6.82 -5.44
N GLY A 456 -14.64 7.26 -5.65
CA GLY A 456 -14.02 7.36 -6.96
C GLY A 456 -13.89 6.00 -7.66
N VAL A 457 -13.44 4.98 -6.93
CA VAL A 457 -13.29 3.62 -7.44
C VAL A 457 -14.65 2.97 -7.73
N ALA A 458 -15.61 3.11 -6.83
CA ALA A 458 -16.93 2.49 -6.98
C ALA A 458 -17.63 2.88 -8.29
N ARG A 459 -17.41 4.09 -8.81
CA ARG A 459 -18.00 4.55 -10.09
C ARG A 459 -17.55 3.76 -11.32
N ASN A 460 -16.38 3.10 -11.26
CA ASN A 460 -15.83 2.32 -12.36
C ASN A 460 -16.19 0.82 -12.29
N LEU A 461 -16.91 0.41 -11.24
CA LEU A 461 -17.22 -0.98 -10.95
C LEU A 461 -18.75 -1.19 -11.05
N SER A 462 -19.20 -1.83 -12.13
CA SER A 462 -20.63 -1.91 -12.47
C SER A 462 -21.48 -2.73 -11.45
N ARG A 463 -20.84 -3.54 -10.61
CA ARG A 463 -21.49 -4.35 -9.57
C ARG A 463 -20.82 -4.10 -8.21
N SER A 464 -20.65 -2.83 -7.86
CA SER A 464 -20.08 -2.47 -6.57
C SER A 464 -21.16 -2.17 -5.52
N THR A 465 -20.89 -2.59 -4.28
CA THR A 465 -21.59 -2.13 -3.08
C THR A 465 -20.61 -1.29 -2.27
N ALA A 466 -20.90 0.01 -2.12
CA ALA A 466 -20.05 0.93 -1.36
C ALA A 466 -20.63 1.14 0.05
N VAL A 467 -19.79 0.96 1.06
CA VAL A 467 -20.13 1.13 2.48
C VAL A 467 -19.16 2.11 3.12
N GLN A 468 -19.69 3.13 3.76
CA GLN A 468 -18.92 4.09 4.54
C GLN A 468 -19.30 3.97 6.02
N VAL A 469 -18.32 3.64 6.87
CA VAL A 469 -18.53 3.43 8.31
C VAL A 469 -18.18 4.70 9.07
N PRO A 470 -19.16 5.31 9.77
CA PRO A 470 -18.93 6.52 10.56
C PRO A 470 -17.95 6.29 11.71
N GLY A 471 -17.09 7.28 11.98
CA GLY A 471 -16.24 7.30 13.16
C GLY A 471 -15.02 6.36 13.12
N ILE A 472 -14.85 5.58 12.07
CA ILE A 472 -13.75 4.64 11.91
C ILE A 472 -12.65 5.25 11.03
N GLY A 473 -11.39 5.00 11.41
CA GLY A 473 -10.21 5.40 10.67
C GLY A 473 -9.77 4.36 9.64
N HIS A 474 -8.44 4.24 9.49
CA HIS A 474 -7.81 3.35 8.50
C HIS A 474 -7.92 1.87 8.90
N TRP A 475 -8.22 1.00 7.92
CA TRP A 475 -8.50 -0.43 8.05
C TRP A 475 -9.79 -0.70 8.85
N VAL A 476 -10.90 -0.59 8.17
CA VAL A 476 -12.24 -0.50 8.78
C VAL A 476 -12.74 -1.84 9.34
N VAL A 477 -12.52 -2.93 8.60
CA VAL A 477 -13.10 -4.24 8.96
C VAL A 477 -12.69 -4.72 10.35
N PRO A 478 -11.42 -4.70 10.77
CA PRO A 478 -11.05 -5.14 12.12
C PRO A 478 -11.61 -4.26 13.24
N GLN A 479 -11.94 -3.00 12.95
CA GLN A 479 -12.40 -2.02 13.94
C GLN A 479 -13.92 -1.93 14.07
N SER A 480 -14.68 -2.54 13.13
CA SER A 480 -16.14 -2.40 13.09
C SER A 480 -16.86 -3.74 13.00
N PRO A 481 -17.55 -4.19 14.06
CA PRO A 481 -18.38 -5.39 14.00
C PRO A 481 -19.44 -5.35 12.88
N CYS A 482 -19.94 -4.15 12.52
CA CYS A 482 -20.84 -3.98 11.38
C CYS A 482 -20.12 -4.27 10.06
N ALA A 483 -18.91 -3.70 9.85
CA ALA A 483 -18.13 -3.96 8.64
C ALA A 483 -17.76 -5.45 8.49
N GLN A 484 -17.48 -6.15 9.60
CA GLN A 484 -17.27 -7.60 9.62
C GLN A 484 -18.51 -8.37 9.14
N ARG A 485 -19.70 -8.00 9.63
CA ARG A 485 -20.96 -8.62 9.18
C ARG A 485 -21.25 -8.34 7.70
N VAL A 486 -21.01 -7.11 7.24
CA VAL A 486 -21.17 -6.73 5.83
C VAL A 486 -20.24 -7.57 4.96
N LEU A 487 -18.96 -7.71 5.35
CA LEU A 487 -17.97 -8.49 4.61
C LEU A 487 -18.36 -9.98 4.56
N ALA A 488 -18.78 -10.57 5.66
CA ALA A 488 -19.27 -11.95 5.72
C ALA A 488 -20.51 -12.15 4.84
N SER A 489 -21.47 -11.24 4.91
CA SER A 489 -22.67 -11.23 4.07
C SER A 489 -22.32 -11.09 2.58
N PHE A 490 -21.36 -10.24 2.25
CA PHE A 490 -20.87 -10.05 0.89
C PHE A 490 -20.25 -11.33 0.33
N PHE A 491 -19.37 -12.01 1.05
CA PHE A 491 -18.80 -13.28 0.58
C PHE A 491 -19.83 -14.41 0.54
N ALA A 492 -20.87 -14.36 1.33
CA ALA A 492 -21.99 -15.29 1.19
C ALA A 492 -22.83 -15.00 -0.07
N ARG A 493 -23.19 -13.73 -0.29
CA ARG A 493 -24.05 -13.25 -1.40
C ARG A 493 -23.49 -11.99 -2.05
N PRO A 494 -22.50 -12.08 -2.95
CA PRO A 494 -21.78 -10.92 -3.48
C PRO A 494 -22.64 -9.90 -4.24
N THR A 495 -23.80 -10.30 -4.72
CA THR A 495 -24.70 -9.41 -5.48
C THR A 495 -25.78 -8.75 -4.64
N ALA A 496 -25.95 -9.18 -3.38
CA ALA A 496 -26.97 -8.67 -2.47
C ALA A 496 -26.49 -8.80 -1.00
N PRO A 497 -25.37 -8.14 -0.64
CA PRO A 497 -24.90 -8.15 0.74
C PRO A 497 -25.88 -7.40 1.65
N ASP A 498 -26.01 -7.87 2.89
CA ASP A 498 -26.73 -7.12 3.91
C ASP A 498 -25.83 -6.01 4.48
N THR A 499 -26.23 -4.77 4.22
CA THR A 499 -25.55 -3.57 4.71
C THR A 499 -26.38 -2.80 5.74
N SER A 500 -27.50 -3.36 6.20
CA SER A 500 -28.49 -2.67 7.05
C SER A 500 -27.89 -2.16 8.36
N CYS A 501 -26.90 -2.86 8.92
CA CYS A 501 -26.26 -2.45 10.18
C CYS A 501 -25.48 -1.14 10.09
N VAL A 502 -25.22 -0.61 8.88
CA VAL A 502 -24.57 0.71 8.71
C VAL A 502 -25.52 1.86 9.00
N ASN A 503 -26.82 1.60 8.79
CA ASN A 503 -27.84 2.61 9.04
C ASN A 503 -27.93 2.89 10.55
N GLY A 504 -27.82 4.16 10.91
CA GLY A 504 -27.87 4.59 12.31
C GLY A 504 -26.56 4.43 13.09
N LEU A 505 -25.45 4.03 12.44
CA LEU A 505 -24.14 4.14 13.07
C LEU A 505 -23.75 5.61 13.24
N GLU A 506 -23.24 5.93 14.41
CA GLU A 506 -22.69 7.24 14.73
C GLU A 506 -21.25 7.09 15.25
N PRO A 507 -20.41 8.13 15.11
CA PRO A 507 -19.10 8.14 15.74
C PRO A 507 -19.22 8.02 17.26
N GLU A 508 -18.31 7.27 17.88
CA GLU A 508 -18.21 7.20 19.34
C GLU A 508 -18.05 8.60 19.95
N PRO A 509 -18.48 8.80 21.23
CA PRO A 509 -18.21 10.03 21.95
C PRO A 509 -16.72 10.35 22.00
N PHE A 510 -16.38 11.61 21.73
CA PHE A 510 -15.01 12.08 21.83
C PHE A 510 -14.54 12.16 23.29
N THR A 511 -13.24 11.96 23.49
CA THR A 511 -12.61 12.10 24.81
C THR A 511 -12.64 13.57 25.24
N ILE A 512 -13.18 13.81 26.44
CA ILE A 512 -13.25 15.15 27.05
C ILE A 512 -12.23 15.24 28.18
N THR A 513 -11.28 16.16 28.08
CA THR A 513 -10.36 16.48 29.17
C THR A 513 -10.99 17.46 30.17
N PRO A 514 -10.70 17.35 31.48
CA PRO A 514 -11.08 18.39 32.44
C PRO A 514 -10.60 19.79 32.00
N LYS A 515 -11.38 20.81 32.37
CA LYS A 515 -11.00 22.22 32.10
C LYS A 515 -9.79 22.63 32.93
#